data_54e938b4be5606a8c117f145fcc9cb4d
#
_entry.id   54e938b4be5606a8c117f145fcc9cb4d
#
_cell.length_a   1.000
_cell.length_b   1.000
_cell.length_c   1.000
_cell.angle_alpha   90.00
_cell.angle_beta   90.00
_cell.angle_gamma   90.00
#
_symmetry.space_group_name_H-M   'P 1'
#
loop_
_entity.id
_entity.type
_entity.pdbx_description
1 polymer ?
#
loop_
_entity_poly.entity_id
_entity_poly.type
_entity_poly.pdbx_seq_one_letter_code
_entity_poly.pdbx_strand_id
1 'polypeptide(L)'
;RYVAAVEPSAEAAGALYPVLAEEDREAATHALAGLTPFVIDVTSPEVYAPGVEVFEVQDRVSAGQTAVHLIGYLDSEGKGVTGLEAAFDEYLRSCGGSLSVRYATDTMGQALSSTAPEVVNENYGAGGGGVLTIDREIQQAAEQAAARYFEKGAVVVLDVHTGEIRAMASLPSYDPTNVAAALEDPDSPLINRALLPYSVGSTFKVLVAATAIEQGYADHTHD
;
A
#
# COMPACT_ATOMS: atom_id res chain seq x y z
N ARG A 1 -4.83 0.63 9.60
CA ARG A 1 -5.81 -0.27 10.26
C ARG A 1 -5.53 -0.42 11.74
N TYR A 2 -6.48 -1.03 12.46
CA TYR A 2 -6.32 -1.34 13.86
C TYR A 2 -6.23 -2.86 14.05
N VAL A 3 -5.36 -3.28 14.96
CA VAL A 3 -5.11 -4.69 15.25
C VAL A 3 -5.21 -4.89 16.75
N ALA A 4 -6.01 -5.86 17.19
CA ALA A 4 -6.13 -6.22 18.58
C ALA A 4 -5.26 -7.45 18.90
N ALA A 5 -4.43 -7.34 19.93
CA ALA A 5 -3.77 -8.47 20.57
C ALA A 5 -4.67 -8.91 21.74
N VAL A 6 -5.04 -10.18 21.75
CA VAL A 6 -6.13 -10.70 22.57
C VAL A 6 -5.68 -11.87 23.42
N GLU A 7 -5.91 -11.76 24.74
CA GLU A 7 -5.95 -12.88 25.64
C GLU A 7 -7.40 -13.40 25.71
N PRO A 8 -7.68 -14.65 25.28
CA PRO A 8 -9.04 -15.14 25.21
C PRO A 8 -9.76 -15.16 26.56
N SER A 9 -10.90 -14.46 26.61
CA SER A 9 -11.81 -14.44 27.76
C SER A 9 -13.24 -14.13 27.32
N ALA A 10 -14.22 -14.36 28.18
CA ALA A 10 -15.60 -13.99 27.90
C ALA A 10 -15.78 -12.46 27.79
N GLU A 11 -14.99 -11.69 28.55
CA GLU A 11 -15.00 -10.22 28.53
C GLU A 11 -14.37 -9.70 27.24
N ALA A 12 -13.24 -10.29 26.81
CA ALA A 12 -12.62 -10.01 25.53
C ALA A 12 -13.55 -10.30 24.35
N ALA A 13 -14.24 -11.45 24.37
CA ALA A 13 -15.21 -11.79 23.34
C ALA A 13 -16.35 -10.77 23.23
N GLY A 14 -16.92 -10.35 24.36
CA GLY A 14 -17.99 -9.35 24.40
C GLY A 14 -17.56 -7.98 23.86
N ALA A 15 -16.32 -7.58 24.12
CA ALA A 15 -15.78 -6.29 23.68
C ALA A 15 -15.33 -6.29 22.21
N LEU A 16 -14.85 -7.42 21.70
CA LEU A 16 -14.38 -7.55 20.31
C LEU A 16 -15.52 -7.65 19.29
N TYR A 17 -16.57 -8.41 19.61
CA TYR A 17 -17.65 -8.70 18.66
C TYR A 17 -18.26 -7.47 17.95
N PRO A 18 -18.48 -6.32 18.62
CA PRO A 18 -19.01 -5.11 17.96
C PRO A 18 -18.07 -4.47 16.96
N VAL A 19 -16.77 -4.69 17.07
CA VAL A 19 -15.71 -4.05 16.26
C VAL A 19 -15.04 -5.01 15.28
N LEU A 20 -15.53 -6.23 15.15
CA LEU A 20 -15.08 -7.18 14.13
C LEU A 20 -15.82 -6.98 12.81
N ALA A 21 -15.09 -7.04 11.70
CA ALA A 21 -15.70 -7.22 10.40
C ALA A 21 -16.48 -8.54 10.33
N GLU A 22 -17.50 -8.62 9.50
CA GLU A 22 -18.38 -9.80 9.44
C GLU A 22 -17.61 -11.07 9.04
N GLU A 23 -16.67 -10.91 8.11
CA GLU A 23 -15.77 -11.95 7.63
C GLU A 23 -14.83 -12.52 8.71
N ASP A 24 -14.45 -11.71 9.70
CA ASP A 24 -13.50 -12.12 10.75
C ASP A 24 -14.16 -12.77 11.96
N ARG A 25 -15.48 -12.71 12.07
CA ARG A 25 -16.22 -13.21 13.25
C ARG A 25 -16.07 -14.71 13.48
N GLU A 26 -16.04 -15.51 12.42
CA GLU A 26 -15.86 -16.96 12.52
C GLU A 26 -14.45 -17.29 13.02
N ALA A 27 -13.43 -16.67 12.46
CA ALA A 27 -12.04 -16.82 12.87
C ALA A 27 -11.82 -16.39 14.32
N ALA A 28 -12.41 -15.25 14.73
CA ALA A 28 -12.37 -14.76 16.10
C ALA A 28 -13.02 -15.74 17.09
N THR A 29 -14.19 -16.30 16.74
CA THR A 29 -14.90 -17.26 17.59
C THR A 29 -14.06 -18.52 17.80
N HIS A 30 -13.43 -19.01 16.75
CA HIS A 30 -12.54 -20.17 16.83
C HIS A 30 -11.30 -19.88 17.69
N ALA A 31 -10.67 -18.72 17.51
CA ALA A 31 -9.49 -18.32 18.27
C ALA A 31 -9.79 -18.12 19.76
N LEU A 32 -10.93 -17.49 20.08
CA LEU A 32 -11.39 -17.30 21.46
C LEU A 32 -11.65 -18.63 22.17
N ALA A 33 -12.16 -19.64 21.44
CA ALA A 33 -12.39 -20.99 22.00
C ALA A 33 -11.08 -21.74 22.24
N GLY A 34 -10.01 -21.42 21.54
CA GLY A 34 -8.69 -22.04 21.65
C GLY A 34 -7.91 -21.67 22.92
N LEU A 35 -8.29 -20.61 23.64
CA LEU A 35 -7.65 -20.09 24.86
C LEU A 35 -6.17 -19.70 24.69
N THR A 36 -5.67 -19.63 23.47
CA THR A 36 -4.31 -19.20 23.14
C THR A 36 -4.36 -17.74 22.69
N PRO A 37 -3.44 -16.86 23.16
CA PRO A 37 -3.39 -15.48 22.69
C PRO A 37 -3.28 -15.39 21.17
N PHE A 38 -3.99 -14.46 20.58
CA PHE A 38 -4.04 -14.26 19.12
C PHE A 38 -4.11 -12.79 18.75
N VAL A 39 -3.96 -12.51 17.45
CA VAL A 39 -4.06 -11.18 16.87
C VAL A 39 -5.17 -11.18 15.84
N ILE A 40 -5.97 -10.10 15.82
CA ILE A 40 -7.08 -9.96 14.86
C ILE A 40 -7.29 -8.50 14.48
N ASP A 41 -7.71 -8.26 13.24
CA ASP A 41 -8.07 -6.92 12.76
C ASP A 41 -9.39 -6.46 13.39
N VAL A 42 -9.44 -5.17 13.74
CA VAL A 42 -10.63 -4.53 14.30
C VAL A 42 -10.92 -3.21 13.58
N THR A 43 -12.20 -2.88 13.51
CA THR A 43 -12.67 -1.69 12.78
C THR A 43 -12.58 -0.40 13.59
N SER A 44 -12.34 -0.50 14.90
CA SER A 44 -12.25 0.64 15.82
C SER A 44 -11.17 0.40 16.89
N PRO A 45 -10.44 1.43 17.32
CA PRO A 45 -9.51 1.33 18.43
C PRO A 45 -10.20 1.30 19.81
N GLU A 46 -11.49 1.60 19.86
CA GLU A 46 -12.27 1.73 21.11
C GLU A 46 -12.71 0.35 21.64
N VAL A 47 -11.75 -0.47 22.04
CA VAL A 47 -12.01 -1.79 22.66
C VAL A 47 -11.44 -1.77 24.07
N TYR A 48 -12.30 -1.87 25.05
CA TYR A 48 -11.93 -1.80 26.46
C TYR A 48 -12.32 -3.10 27.18
N ALA A 49 -11.40 -4.03 27.26
CA ALA A 49 -11.54 -5.26 28.03
C ALA A 49 -10.19 -5.69 28.61
N PRO A 50 -10.16 -6.36 29.78
CA PRO A 50 -8.95 -6.99 30.27
C PRO A 50 -8.41 -8.00 29.24
N GLY A 51 -7.11 -7.98 29.01
CA GLY A 51 -6.45 -8.89 28.05
C GLY A 51 -6.67 -8.53 26.59
N VAL A 52 -7.17 -7.31 26.27
CA VAL A 52 -7.25 -6.79 24.90
C VAL A 52 -6.45 -5.49 24.80
N GLU A 53 -5.49 -5.47 23.90
CA GLU A 53 -4.72 -4.27 23.57
C GLU A 53 -4.84 -3.99 22.07
N VAL A 54 -5.23 -2.76 21.70
CA VAL A 54 -5.41 -2.34 20.30
C VAL A 54 -4.29 -1.42 19.88
N PHE A 55 -3.73 -1.73 18.71
CA PHE A 55 -2.64 -0.98 18.10
C PHE A 55 -3.06 -0.43 16.74
N GLU A 56 -2.65 0.79 16.43
CA GLU A 56 -2.70 1.32 15.08
C GLU A 56 -1.53 0.75 14.27
N VAL A 57 -1.85 0.07 13.17
CA VAL A 57 -0.87 -0.55 12.27
C VAL A 57 -0.89 0.18 10.94
N GLN A 58 0.28 0.59 10.47
CA GLN A 58 0.46 1.22 9.17
C GLN A 58 0.75 0.15 8.13
N ASP A 59 -0.11 0.07 7.11
CA ASP A 59 0.13 -0.78 5.95
C ASP A 59 0.95 -0.02 4.90
N ARG A 60 1.92 -0.68 4.30
CA ARG A 60 2.74 -0.10 3.21
C ARG A 60 1.94 0.08 1.94
N VAL A 61 0.95 -0.77 1.70
CA VAL A 61 0.02 -0.70 0.57
C VAL A 61 -1.42 -0.83 1.07
N SER A 62 -2.36 -0.20 0.36
CA SER A 62 -3.77 -0.23 0.74
C SER A 62 -4.69 -0.31 -0.46
N ALA A 63 -5.88 -0.86 -0.27
CA ALA A 63 -6.94 -0.83 -1.29
C ALA A 63 -7.26 0.62 -1.69
N GLY A 64 -7.46 0.85 -2.97
CA GLY A 64 -7.75 2.19 -3.50
C GLY A 64 -6.56 3.17 -3.47
N GLN A 65 -5.34 2.66 -3.29
CA GLN A 65 -4.12 3.45 -3.34
C GLN A 65 -3.96 4.15 -4.70
N THR A 66 -3.64 5.44 -4.68
CA THR A 66 -3.29 6.19 -5.89
C THR A 66 -1.88 5.84 -6.37
N ALA A 67 -1.59 6.09 -7.65
CA ALA A 67 -0.29 5.83 -8.28
C ALA A 67 0.20 4.37 -8.11
N VAL A 68 -0.72 3.41 -8.09
CA VAL A 68 -0.44 2.01 -7.76
C VAL A 68 0.70 1.40 -8.59
N HIS A 69 0.79 1.72 -9.89
CA HIS A 69 1.86 1.21 -10.75
C HIS A 69 3.23 1.83 -10.45
N LEU A 70 3.27 3.06 -9.95
CA LEU A 70 4.51 3.71 -9.54
C LEU A 70 4.95 3.18 -8.17
N ILE A 71 4.02 3.10 -7.22
CA ILE A 71 4.32 2.60 -5.87
C ILE A 71 4.61 1.10 -5.92
N GLY A 72 3.76 0.30 -6.56
CA GLY A 72 3.92 -1.14 -6.66
C GLY A 72 3.10 -1.91 -5.62
N TYR A 73 3.46 -3.17 -5.43
CA TYR A 73 2.80 -4.07 -4.48
C TYR A 73 3.82 -4.97 -3.75
N LEU A 74 3.34 -5.60 -2.70
CA LEU A 74 4.11 -6.52 -1.86
C LEU A 74 3.68 -7.97 -2.12
N ASP A 75 4.60 -8.92 -1.90
CA ASP A 75 4.26 -10.34 -1.83
C ASP A 75 3.67 -10.71 -0.46
N SER A 76 3.36 -12.00 -0.28
CA SER A 76 2.82 -12.54 0.97
C SER A 76 3.77 -12.45 2.19
N GLU A 77 5.07 -12.20 1.94
CA GLU A 77 6.08 -12.00 2.98
C GLU A 77 6.31 -10.51 3.27
N GLY A 78 5.53 -9.62 2.61
CA GLY A 78 5.66 -8.17 2.74
C GLY A 78 6.90 -7.60 2.06
N LYS A 79 7.46 -8.29 1.07
CA LYS A 79 8.58 -7.82 0.25
C LYS A 79 8.06 -7.11 -0.99
N GLY A 80 8.68 -5.99 -1.34
CA GLY A 80 8.35 -5.25 -2.56
C GLY A 80 8.65 -6.03 -3.83
N VAL A 81 7.66 -6.12 -4.74
CA VAL A 81 7.77 -6.88 -6.00
C VAL A 81 7.93 -5.97 -7.21
N THR A 82 7.25 -4.84 -7.23
CA THR A 82 7.30 -3.87 -8.33
C THR A 82 7.40 -2.44 -7.82
N GLY A 83 7.65 -1.50 -8.73
CA GLY A 83 7.63 -0.07 -8.45
C GLY A 83 8.63 0.38 -7.40
N LEU A 84 8.27 1.40 -6.65
CA LEU A 84 9.08 1.96 -5.55
C LEU A 84 9.18 0.98 -4.38
N GLU A 85 8.15 0.17 -4.13
CA GLU A 85 8.17 -0.87 -3.12
C GLU A 85 9.31 -1.88 -3.36
N ALA A 86 9.54 -2.29 -4.62
CA ALA A 86 10.67 -3.15 -4.97
C ALA A 86 12.01 -2.40 -4.96
N ALA A 87 12.04 -1.19 -5.51
CA ALA A 87 13.27 -0.43 -5.66
C ALA A 87 13.88 0.00 -4.31
N PHE A 88 13.04 0.24 -3.31
CA PHE A 88 13.43 0.73 -1.98
C PHE A 88 13.04 -0.24 -0.84
N ASP A 89 12.82 -1.52 -1.13
CA ASP A 89 12.30 -2.50 -0.16
C ASP A 89 13.13 -2.54 1.13
N GLU A 90 14.45 -2.65 1.03
CA GLU A 90 15.34 -2.69 2.18
C GLU A 90 15.25 -1.42 3.03
N TYR A 91 15.24 -0.25 2.38
CA TYR A 91 15.09 1.03 3.05
C TYR A 91 13.72 1.16 3.74
N LEU A 92 12.62 0.88 3.01
CA LEU A 92 11.27 0.99 3.53
C LEU A 92 11.01 0.03 4.70
N ARG A 93 11.57 -1.18 4.64
CA ARG A 93 11.54 -2.13 5.76
C ARG A 93 12.30 -1.60 6.98
N SER A 94 13.43 -0.95 6.78
CA SER A 94 14.21 -0.36 7.89
C SER A 94 13.50 0.82 8.55
N CYS A 95 12.58 1.48 7.83
CA CYS A 95 11.78 2.58 8.36
C CYS A 95 10.59 2.13 9.21
N GLY A 96 10.09 0.89 9.02
CA GLY A 96 8.85 0.43 9.63
C GLY A 96 8.96 0.12 11.12
N GLY A 97 10.15 -0.20 11.62
CA GLY A 97 10.34 -0.70 12.98
C GLY A 97 9.61 -2.03 13.23
N SER A 98 9.50 -2.43 14.46
CA SER A 98 8.69 -3.61 14.85
C SER A 98 7.84 -3.34 16.08
N LEU A 99 6.63 -3.89 16.08
CA LEU A 99 5.75 -3.91 17.24
C LEU A 99 5.39 -5.37 17.53
N SER A 100 5.71 -5.86 18.71
CA SER A 100 5.39 -7.21 19.12
C SER A 100 4.79 -7.26 20.52
N VAL A 101 3.83 -8.17 20.70
CA VAL A 101 3.24 -8.46 22.01
C VAL A 101 3.65 -9.86 22.42
N ARG A 102 4.29 -10.00 23.57
CA ARG A 102 4.77 -11.26 24.12
C ARG A 102 3.91 -11.66 25.30
N TYR A 103 3.37 -12.85 25.24
CA TYR A 103 2.62 -13.46 26.33
C TYR A 103 3.44 -14.54 27.00
N ALA A 104 3.46 -14.55 28.35
CA ALA A 104 3.91 -15.71 29.08
C ALA A 104 2.80 -16.79 29.01
N THR A 105 3.12 -17.97 28.53
CA THR A 105 2.15 -19.05 28.38
C THR A 105 2.56 -20.28 29.18
N ASP A 106 1.57 -21.11 29.54
CA ASP A 106 1.81 -22.44 30.08
C ASP A 106 2.23 -23.43 28.98
N THR A 107 2.40 -24.69 29.35
CA THR A 107 2.75 -25.78 28.42
C THR A 107 1.66 -26.13 27.41
N MET A 108 0.45 -25.63 27.60
CA MET A 108 -0.71 -25.78 26.72
C MET A 108 -0.87 -24.55 25.78
N GLY A 109 -0.03 -23.51 25.92
CA GLY A 109 -0.13 -22.27 25.15
C GLY A 109 -1.13 -21.26 25.70
N GLN A 110 -1.72 -21.50 26.88
CA GLN A 110 -2.64 -20.55 27.52
C GLN A 110 -1.87 -19.44 28.21
N ALA A 111 -2.34 -18.21 28.10
CA ALA A 111 -1.72 -17.07 28.78
C ALA A 111 -1.76 -17.23 30.28
N LEU A 112 -0.65 -16.89 30.94
CA LEU A 112 -0.60 -16.88 32.40
C LEU A 112 -1.20 -15.55 32.89
N SER A 113 -2.43 -15.60 33.40
CA SER A 113 -3.19 -14.43 33.88
C SER A 113 -2.52 -13.67 35.03
N SER A 114 -1.43 -14.21 35.60
CA SER A 114 -0.60 -13.52 36.61
C SER A 114 0.48 -12.63 36.04
N THR A 115 0.68 -12.65 34.71
CA THR A 115 1.76 -11.92 34.03
C THR A 115 1.16 -11.08 32.91
N ALA A 116 1.27 -9.75 33.05
CA ALA A 116 0.83 -8.86 31.98
C ALA A 116 1.65 -9.12 30.70
N PRO A 117 1.03 -8.99 29.50
CA PRO A 117 1.76 -9.09 28.25
C PRO A 117 2.83 -7.99 28.16
N GLU A 118 3.98 -8.32 27.57
CA GLU A 118 5.06 -7.39 27.29
C GLU A 118 4.89 -6.83 25.89
N VAL A 119 4.64 -5.53 25.78
CA VAL A 119 4.63 -4.81 24.49
C VAL A 119 6.03 -4.30 24.19
N VAL A 120 6.63 -4.82 23.13
CA VAL A 120 7.96 -4.40 22.64
C VAL A 120 7.79 -3.58 21.37
N ASN A 121 8.14 -2.29 21.48
CA ASN A 121 8.15 -1.38 20.34
C ASN A 121 9.59 -1.03 19.97
N GLU A 122 10.06 -1.49 18.82
CA GLU A 122 11.37 -1.19 18.27
C GLU A 122 11.23 -0.18 17.12
N ASN A 123 11.07 1.09 17.47
CA ASN A 123 10.91 2.22 16.55
C ASN A 123 9.68 2.11 15.59
N TYR A 124 8.69 1.32 15.94
CA TYR A 124 7.45 1.26 15.17
C TYR A 124 6.73 2.61 15.23
N GLY A 125 6.34 3.13 14.06
CA GLY A 125 5.71 4.44 13.97
C GLY A 125 6.67 5.64 14.12
N ALA A 126 7.99 5.42 14.19
CA ALA A 126 8.99 6.50 14.28
C ALA A 126 9.09 7.37 13.01
N GLY A 127 8.39 6.96 11.94
CA GLY A 127 8.23 7.73 10.71
C GLY A 127 9.49 7.78 9.85
N GLY A 128 9.64 6.83 8.95
CA GLY A 128 10.57 6.90 7.84
C GLY A 128 9.81 6.67 6.55
N GLY A 129 10.38 7.11 5.43
CA GLY A 129 9.74 6.88 4.13
C GLY A 129 10.35 7.74 3.03
N GLY A 130 9.81 7.61 1.83
CA GLY A 130 10.19 8.42 0.67
C GLY A 130 9.15 9.52 0.42
N VAL A 131 9.64 10.73 0.15
CA VAL A 131 8.79 11.82 -0.34
C VAL A 131 8.91 11.85 -1.86
N LEU A 132 7.77 11.78 -2.55
CA LEU A 132 7.70 11.79 -4.01
C LEU A 132 7.35 13.19 -4.51
N THR A 133 7.69 13.43 -5.77
CA THR A 133 7.27 14.65 -6.50
C THR A 133 5.82 14.57 -6.98
N ILE A 134 5.17 13.40 -6.81
CA ILE A 134 3.77 13.19 -7.17
C ILE A 134 2.87 14.08 -6.31
N ASP A 135 2.02 14.84 -6.99
CA ASP A 135 0.95 15.61 -6.36
C ASP A 135 -0.32 14.75 -6.31
N ARG A 136 -0.89 14.60 -5.12
CA ARG A 136 -2.02 13.72 -4.91
C ARG A 136 -3.26 14.12 -5.71
N GLU A 137 -3.56 15.42 -5.77
CA GLU A 137 -4.73 15.92 -6.47
C GLU A 137 -4.58 15.77 -7.99
N ILE A 138 -3.38 16.08 -8.51
CA ILE A 138 -3.06 15.92 -9.93
C ILE A 138 -3.08 14.42 -10.30
N GLN A 139 -2.54 13.55 -9.47
CA GLN A 139 -2.56 12.10 -9.69
C GLN A 139 -3.98 11.56 -9.76
N GLN A 140 -4.83 11.90 -8.79
CA GLN A 140 -6.23 11.48 -8.79
C GLN A 140 -7.00 12.00 -10.01
N ALA A 141 -6.78 13.26 -10.39
CA ALA A 141 -7.39 13.83 -11.58
C ALA A 141 -6.93 13.12 -12.86
N ALA A 142 -5.64 12.77 -12.96
CA ALA A 142 -5.09 12.01 -14.09
C ALA A 142 -5.67 10.60 -14.17
N GLU A 143 -5.78 9.89 -13.05
CA GLU A 143 -6.38 8.55 -12.98
C GLU A 143 -7.86 8.56 -13.38
N GLN A 144 -8.64 9.51 -12.86
CA GLN A 144 -10.06 9.67 -13.19
C GLN A 144 -10.27 10.04 -14.66
N ALA A 145 -9.45 10.96 -15.19
CA ALA A 145 -9.49 11.32 -16.60
C ALA A 145 -9.13 10.13 -17.48
N ALA A 146 -8.04 9.42 -17.16
CA ALA A 146 -7.61 8.24 -17.89
C ALA A 146 -8.73 7.18 -17.95
N ALA A 147 -9.30 6.81 -16.81
CA ALA A 147 -10.38 5.83 -16.71
C ALA A 147 -11.63 6.21 -17.50
N ARG A 148 -11.85 7.52 -17.73
CA ARG A 148 -13.00 8.00 -18.50
C ARG A 148 -12.80 7.93 -20.01
N TYR A 149 -11.56 8.08 -20.49
CA TYR A 149 -11.32 8.29 -21.92
C TYR A 149 -10.67 7.10 -22.64
N PHE A 150 -10.06 6.17 -21.95
CA PHE A 150 -9.46 4.99 -22.57
C PHE A 150 -9.38 3.80 -21.60
N GLU A 151 -9.37 2.59 -22.16
CA GLU A 151 -9.29 1.35 -21.39
C GLU A 151 -7.84 0.96 -21.08
N LYS A 152 -6.93 1.20 -22.04
CA LYS A 152 -5.50 0.85 -21.93
C LYS A 152 -4.62 2.03 -22.35
N GLY A 153 -3.67 2.38 -21.51
CA GLY A 153 -2.75 3.47 -21.80
C GLY A 153 -2.11 4.03 -20.55
N ALA A 154 -1.44 5.17 -20.72
CA ALA A 154 -0.83 5.89 -19.61
C ALA A 154 -0.97 7.40 -19.76
N VAL A 155 -0.99 8.10 -18.64
CA VAL A 155 -0.91 9.55 -18.54
C VAL A 155 0.28 9.91 -17.65
N VAL A 156 1.12 10.82 -18.12
CA VAL A 156 2.22 11.39 -17.34
C VAL A 156 2.09 12.89 -17.34
N VAL A 157 2.12 13.51 -16.18
CA VAL A 157 2.10 14.96 -15.99
C VAL A 157 3.43 15.41 -15.44
N LEU A 158 4.04 16.35 -16.13
CA LEU A 158 5.35 16.93 -15.80
C LEU A 158 5.22 18.41 -15.48
N ASP A 159 5.96 18.86 -14.47
CA ASP A 159 6.17 20.29 -14.27
C ASP A 159 7.14 20.81 -15.34
N VAL A 160 6.74 21.84 -16.08
CA VAL A 160 7.52 22.36 -17.21
C VAL A 160 8.79 23.11 -16.81
N HIS A 161 8.87 23.57 -15.56
CA HIS A 161 10.02 24.34 -15.07
C HIS A 161 11.06 23.43 -14.41
N THR A 162 10.61 22.40 -13.69
CA THR A 162 11.49 21.53 -12.90
C THR A 162 11.74 20.18 -13.55
N GLY A 163 10.85 19.74 -14.45
CA GLY A 163 10.85 18.39 -15.03
C GLY A 163 10.34 17.32 -14.06
N GLU A 164 9.87 17.71 -12.88
CA GLU A 164 9.34 16.77 -11.89
C GLU A 164 8.05 16.09 -12.38
N ILE A 165 7.94 14.78 -12.15
CA ILE A 165 6.73 14.05 -12.44
C ILE A 165 5.70 14.35 -11.35
N ARG A 166 4.59 14.99 -11.71
CA ARG A 166 3.48 15.33 -10.81
C ARG A 166 2.38 14.28 -10.79
N ALA A 167 2.24 13.53 -11.89
CA ALA A 167 1.37 12.35 -11.93
C ALA A 167 1.89 11.31 -12.91
N MET A 168 1.64 10.04 -12.60
CA MET A 168 1.89 8.90 -13.47
C MET A 168 0.78 7.86 -13.27
N ALA A 169 -0.15 7.80 -14.21
CA ALA A 169 -1.26 6.85 -14.20
C ALA A 169 -1.10 5.84 -15.34
N SER A 170 -1.41 4.59 -15.09
CA SER A 170 -1.44 3.50 -16.07
C SER A 170 -2.77 2.76 -15.96
N LEU A 171 -3.34 2.32 -17.09
CA LEU A 171 -4.60 1.59 -17.17
C LEU A 171 -4.44 0.31 -18.00
N PRO A 172 -5.21 -0.74 -17.65
CA PRO A 172 -6.08 -0.84 -16.49
C PRO A 172 -5.30 -0.75 -15.18
N SER A 173 -5.98 -0.32 -14.12
CA SER A 173 -5.44 -0.30 -12.77
C SER A 173 -5.69 -1.63 -12.06
N TYR A 174 -5.08 -1.83 -10.90
CA TYR A 174 -5.26 -3.01 -10.08
C TYR A 174 -5.31 -2.65 -8.59
N ASP A 175 -5.80 -3.58 -7.78
CA ASP A 175 -5.75 -3.47 -6.32
C ASP A 175 -4.46 -4.12 -5.81
N PRO A 176 -3.56 -3.38 -5.18
CA PRO A 176 -2.29 -3.91 -4.68
C PRO A 176 -2.47 -4.88 -3.48
N THR A 177 -3.66 -4.94 -2.90
CA THR A 177 -4.01 -5.91 -1.85
C THR A 177 -4.57 -7.22 -2.39
N ASN A 178 -4.97 -7.25 -3.69
CA ASN A 178 -5.49 -8.44 -4.37
C ASN A 178 -4.82 -8.67 -5.73
N VAL A 179 -3.51 -8.89 -5.70
CA VAL A 179 -2.69 -9.07 -6.91
C VAL A 179 -3.03 -10.36 -7.67
N ALA A 180 -3.54 -11.39 -6.99
CA ALA A 180 -3.90 -12.65 -7.61
C ALA A 180 -4.93 -12.47 -8.74
N ALA A 181 -5.95 -11.65 -8.53
CA ALA A 181 -6.93 -11.33 -9.56
C ALA A 181 -6.31 -10.61 -10.77
N ALA A 182 -5.33 -9.73 -10.51
CA ALA A 182 -4.64 -8.98 -11.56
C ALA A 182 -3.67 -9.85 -12.40
N LEU A 183 -3.14 -10.93 -11.82
CA LEU A 183 -2.27 -11.89 -12.53
C LEU A 183 -3.05 -12.72 -13.57
N GLU A 184 -4.31 -13.02 -13.30
CA GLU A 184 -5.18 -13.80 -14.18
C GLU A 184 -5.88 -12.94 -15.26
N ASP A 185 -5.80 -11.61 -15.13
CA ASP A 185 -6.47 -10.69 -16.05
C ASP A 185 -5.73 -10.60 -17.40
N PRO A 186 -6.38 -10.94 -18.53
CA PRO A 186 -5.78 -10.89 -19.86
C PRO A 186 -5.35 -9.48 -20.29
N ASP A 187 -5.88 -8.45 -19.64
CA ASP A 187 -5.54 -7.05 -19.92
C ASP A 187 -4.23 -6.59 -19.26
N SER A 188 -3.59 -7.50 -18.47
CA SER A 188 -2.29 -7.27 -17.86
C SER A 188 -2.22 -5.96 -17.06
N PRO A 189 -3.07 -5.81 -16.04
CA PRO A 189 -3.16 -4.57 -15.27
C PRO A 189 -1.91 -4.26 -14.42
N LEU A 190 -1.06 -5.25 -14.15
CA LEU A 190 0.19 -5.03 -13.39
C LEU A 190 1.26 -4.25 -14.18
N ILE A 191 1.10 -4.10 -15.49
CA ILE A 191 2.08 -3.43 -16.34
C ILE A 191 1.97 -1.92 -16.18
N ASN A 192 3.07 -1.27 -15.81
CA ASN A 192 3.18 0.19 -15.89
C ASN A 192 3.43 0.62 -17.34
N ARG A 193 2.36 0.98 -18.03
CA ARG A 193 2.39 1.37 -19.45
C ARG A 193 3.10 2.70 -19.69
N ALA A 194 3.28 3.54 -18.68
CA ALA A 194 4.08 4.75 -18.81
C ALA A 194 5.57 4.48 -19.04
N LEU A 195 6.05 3.27 -18.68
CA LEU A 195 7.45 2.87 -18.79
C LEU A 195 7.72 1.93 -19.96
N LEU A 196 6.71 1.63 -20.78
CA LEU A 196 6.89 0.78 -21.95
C LEU A 196 7.33 1.58 -23.18
N PRO A 197 8.13 0.97 -24.06
CA PRO A 197 8.47 1.58 -25.34
C PRO A 197 7.28 1.52 -26.31
N TYR A 198 7.01 2.62 -26.99
CA TYR A 198 5.96 2.73 -28.02
C TYR A 198 6.52 3.29 -29.33
N SER A 199 5.90 2.90 -30.45
CA SER A 199 6.14 3.53 -31.74
C SER A 199 5.37 4.85 -31.84
N VAL A 200 5.98 5.93 -31.38
CA VAL A 200 5.32 7.24 -31.19
C VAL A 200 5.00 7.97 -32.50
N GLY A 201 5.57 7.55 -33.63
CA GLY A 201 5.30 8.13 -34.95
C GLY A 201 5.55 9.65 -34.99
N SER A 202 4.63 10.38 -35.59
CA SER A 202 4.74 11.83 -35.79
C SER A 202 4.72 12.66 -34.49
N THR A 203 4.26 12.11 -33.37
CA THR A 203 4.33 12.79 -32.07
C THR A 203 5.77 13.10 -31.65
N PHE A 204 6.74 12.28 -32.11
CA PHE A 204 8.17 12.51 -31.86
C PHE A 204 8.73 13.74 -32.59
N LYS A 205 8.05 14.23 -33.63
CA LYS A 205 8.49 15.42 -34.40
C LYS A 205 8.55 16.68 -33.54
N VAL A 206 7.69 16.78 -32.52
CA VAL A 206 7.72 17.94 -31.59
C VAL A 206 9.06 17.98 -30.85
N LEU A 207 9.54 16.83 -30.37
CA LEU A 207 10.83 16.74 -29.70
C LEU A 207 11.98 17.02 -30.65
N VAL A 208 11.91 16.50 -31.89
CA VAL A 208 12.93 16.74 -32.91
C VAL A 208 13.00 18.24 -33.28
N ALA A 209 11.85 18.88 -33.46
CA ALA A 209 11.79 20.32 -33.76
C ALA A 209 12.34 21.16 -32.60
N ALA A 210 11.95 20.89 -31.38
CA ALA A 210 12.47 21.57 -30.20
C ALA A 210 14.00 21.46 -30.10
N THR A 211 14.51 20.22 -30.27
CA THR A 211 15.97 19.97 -30.28
C THR A 211 16.70 20.71 -31.41
N ALA A 212 16.12 20.73 -32.62
CA ALA A 212 16.71 21.44 -33.75
C ALA A 212 16.80 22.96 -33.51
N ILE A 213 15.78 23.55 -32.89
CA ILE A 213 15.77 24.97 -32.51
C ILE A 213 16.83 25.22 -31.42
N GLU A 214 16.87 24.40 -30.39
CA GLU A 214 17.84 24.54 -29.28
C GLU A 214 19.29 24.42 -29.75
N GLN A 215 19.56 23.53 -30.70
CA GLN A 215 20.88 23.33 -31.30
C GLN A 215 21.21 24.32 -32.42
N GLY A 216 20.29 25.23 -32.78
CA GLY A 216 20.49 26.25 -33.84
C GLY A 216 20.45 25.72 -35.28
N TYR A 217 19.92 24.50 -35.49
CA TYR A 217 19.73 23.91 -36.82
C TYR A 217 18.46 24.41 -37.51
N ALA A 218 17.52 24.94 -36.76
CA ALA A 218 16.29 25.55 -37.24
C ALA A 218 15.90 26.72 -36.34
N ASP A 219 15.11 27.63 -36.86
CA ASP A 219 14.46 28.68 -36.10
C ASP A 219 12.94 28.65 -36.33
N HIS A 220 12.19 29.39 -35.53
CA HIS A 220 10.74 29.45 -35.60
C HIS A 220 10.19 30.24 -36.80
N THR A 221 11.06 30.72 -37.69
CA THR A 221 10.72 31.51 -38.89
C THR A 221 10.85 30.74 -40.20
N HIS A 222 11.36 29.48 -40.14
CA HIS A 222 11.45 28.62 -41.32
C HIS A 222 10.18 27.79 -41.46
N ASP A 223 9.53 27.91 -42.65
CA ASP A 223 8.40 27.06 -43.08
C ASP A 223 8.85 25.64 -43.46
#